data_cbecf1fe8ee79af295230bdd6731bedc
#
_entry.id   cbecf1fe8ee79af295230bdd6731bedc
#
_cell.length_a   1.000
_cell.length_b   1.000
_cell.length_c   1.000
_cell.angle_alpha   90.00
_cell.angle_beta   90.00
_cell.angle_gamma   90.00
#
_symmetry.space_group_name_H-M   'P 1'
#
loop_
_entity.id
_entity.type
_entity.pdbx_description
1 polymer ?
#
loop_
_entity_poly.entity_id
_entity_poly.type
_entity_poly.pdbx_seq_one_letter_code
_entity_poly.pdbx_strand_id
1 'polypeptide(L)'
;MTAWRAGVRRGALAGLSTFLTLVLAGPVYAGAGRFSTADAPPTDKIVADVVSVNGSGCPAGTATVTVLEDHTAFRVTYHDFIAVAGGGSQPTDLRKNCQLGLLIHVPQGFTFAIASADYRGRARLAAGATGLQRTNYYFQGSPDDTFVDHPLAGPLRAVWHTTDVTPVAQLVFAPCGVFRNLNINTELRVNAGTVAPGVVSSMSMRSTDGDIDTIFHFSWKTCP
;
A
#
# COMPACT_ATOMS: atom_id res chain seq x y z
N MET A 1 8.23 54.96 57.06
CA MET A 1 7.67 55.17 58.44
C MET A 1 7.11 53.87 58.93
N THR A 2 7.70 53.41 60.06
CA THR A 2 7.26 52.46 61.11
C THR A 2 7.10 50.98 60.67
N ALA A 3 8.02 50.16 60.87
CA ALA A 3 8.59 49.33 61.95
C ALA A 3 7.56 48.80 62.96
N TRP A 4 7.52 47.47 63.14
CA TRP A 4 7.67 46.80 64.45
C TRP A 4 7.35 45.30 64.38
N ARG A 5 8.29 44.51 64.71
CA ARG A 5 8.73 43.60 65.78
C ARG A 5 7.98 42.27 65.85
N ALA A 6 8.71 41.23 65.62
CA ALA A 6 9.28 40.19 66.50
C ALA A 6 8.31 39.58 67.53
N GLY A 7 8.13 38.26 67.47
CA GLY A 7 7.53 37.41 68.50
C GLY A 7 8.02 35.97 68.35
N VAL A 8 9.09 35.63 69.02
CA VAL A 8 9.59 34.27 69.27
C VAL A 8 8.74 33.57 70.30
N ARG A 9 8.25 32.37 70.03
CA ARG A 9 7.96 31.39 71.13
C ARG A 9 8.36 29.98 70.68
N ARG A 10 9.11 29.36 71.57
CA ARG A 10 9.66 28.01 71.56
C ARG A 10 8.56 26.95 71.85
N GLY A 11 8.81 25.73 71.29
CA GLY A 11 8.54 24.50 72.05
C GLY A 11 7.50 23.59 71.45
N ALA A 12 7.92 22.48 70.85
CA ALA A 12 7.68 21.15 71.38
C ALA A 12 8.11 20.09 70.37
N LEU A 13 8.97 19.24 70.82
CA LEU A 13 9.41 17.97 70.13
C LEU A 13 8.21 17.01 70.16
N ALA A 14 7.87 16.45 69.03
CA ALA A 14 7.05 15.23 68.97
C ALA A 14 7.45 14.39 67.73
N GLY A 15 7.94 13.29 68.01
CA GLY A 15 8.06 11.96 67.40
C GLY A 15 7.97 11.83 65.87
N LEU A 16 9.11 11.57 65.25
CA LEU A 16 9.19 11.01 63.88
C LEU A 16 8.92 9.50 63.96
N SER A 17 7.70 9.06 63.61
CA SER A 17 7.44 7.66 63.26
C SER A 17 7.58 7.49 61.76
N THR A 18 8.72 7.00 61.33
CA THR A 18 8.97 6.59 59.95
C THR A 18 8.24 5.28 59.69
N PHE A 19 7.09 5.34 59.03
CA PHE A 19 6.49 4.17 58.39
C PHE A 19 7.23 3.90 57.09
N LEU A 20 8.08 2.86 57.11
CA LEU A 20 8.72 2.30 55.94
C LEU A 20 7.68 1.46 55.17
N THR A 21 7.00 2.04 54.18
CA THR A 21 6.14 1.29 53.27
C THR A 21 7.00 0.54 52.28
N LEU A 22 7.14 -0.76 52.48
CA LEU A 22 7.77 -1.69 51.54
C LEU A 22 6.85 -1.83 50.33
N VAL A 23 7.14 -1.11 49.23
CA VAL A 23 6.48 -1.29 47.95
C VAL A 23 7.05 -2.54 47.31
N LEU A 24 6.34 -3.65 47.38
CA LEU A 24 6.61 -4.85 46.61
C LEU A 24 6.30 -4.55 45.14
N ALA A 25 7.35 -4.19 44.36
CA ALA A 25 7.25 -4.14 42.92
C ALA A 25 7.15 -5.58 42.40
N GLY A 26 5.94 -6.02 42.11
CA GLY A 26 5.68 -7.26 41.38
C GLY A 26 6.24 -7.15 39.95
N PRO A 27 6.75 -8.26 39.35
CA PRO A 27 7.20 -8.24 37.99
C PRO A 27 6.03 -7.90 37.06
N VAL A 28 6.10 -6.75 36.40
CA VAL A 28 5.22 -6.41 35.30
C VAL A 28 5.64 -7.33 34.14
N TYR A 29 4.93 -8.43 33.95
CA TYR A 29 5.03 -9.17 32.70
C TYR A 29 4.44 -8.28 31.60
N ALA A 30 5.30 -7.53 30.92
CA ALA A 30 4.99 -6.98 29.63
C ALA A 30 4.73 -8.18 28.72
N GLY A 31 3.46 -8.51 28.51
CA GLY A 31 3.06 -9.43 27.46
C GLY A 31 3.55 -8.83 26.15
N ALA A 32 4.69 -9.27 25.66
CA ALA A 32 5.11 -9.03 24.30
C ALA A 32 4.00 -9.64 23.42
N GLY A 33 3.11 -8.75 22.92
CA GLY A 33 2.17 -9.12 21.88
C GLY A 33 3.01 -9.78 20.80
N ARG A 34 2.78 -11.07 20.54
CA ARG A 34 3.33 -11.75 19.37
C ARG A 34 2.70 -11.06 18.18
N PHE A 35 3.40 -10.09 17.60
CA PHE A 35 3.14 -9.70 16.23
C PHE A 35 3.32 -10.99 15.44
N SER A 36 2.26 -11.45 14.81
CA SER A 36 2.33 -12.58 13.90
C SER A 36 3.26 -12.15 12.77
N THR A 37 4.52 -12.54 12.86
CA THR A 37 5.46 -12.37 11.76
C THR A 37 4.96 -13.24 10.63
N ALA A 38 4.94 -12.69 9.40
CA ALA A 38 4.70 -13.51 8.22
C ALA A 38 5.66 -14.69 8.24
N ASP A 39 5.18 -15.86 7.84
CA ASP A 39 6.04 -17.04 7.69
C ASP A 39 7.03 -16.79 6.54
N ALA A 40 8.15 -17.50 6.55
CA ALA A 40 9.10 -17.44 5.45
C ALA A 40 8.43 -17.88 4.14
N PRO A 41 8.84 -17.29 2.99
CA PRO A 41 8.36 -17.73 1.69
C PRO A 41 8.64 -19.24 1.49
N PRO A 42 7.74 -19.97 0.79
CA PRO A 42 8.02 -21.34 0.41
C PRO A 42 9.24 -21.41 -0.53
N THR A 43 10.03 -22.48 -0.38
CA THR A 43 11.20 -22.74 -1.24
C THR A 43 10.84 -23.33 -2.60
N ASP A 44 9.68 -23.96 -2.68
CA ASP A 44 9.19 -24.54 -3.92
C ASP A 44 8.67 -23.47 -4.88
N LYS A 45 8.70 -23.82 -6.17
CA LYS A 45 8.32 -22.89 -7.25
C LYS A 45 6.90 -22.36 -7.09
N ILE A 46 6.79 -21.04 -7.18
CA ILE A 46 5.53 -20.30 -7.28
C ILE A 46 5.31 -19.86 -8.73
N VAL A 47 4.11 -20.03 -9.23
CA VAL A 47 3.72 -19.63 -10.60
C VAL A 47 2.51 -18.69 -10.50
N ALA A 48 2.56 -17.60 -11.25
CA ALA A 48 1.44 -16.70 -11.42
C ALA A 48 0.94 -16.80 -12.87
N ASP A 49 -0.22 -17.42 -13.05
CA ASP A 49 -0.88 -17.51 -14.35
C ASP A 49 -1.79 -16.30 -14.55
N VAL A 50 -1.67 -15.64 -15.68
CA VAL A 50 -2.57 -14.57 -16.10
C VAL A 50 -3.81 -15.21 -16.72
N VAL A 51 -4.91 -15.24 -15.96
CA VAL A 51 -6.19 -15.82 -16.39
C VAL A 51 -6.96 -14.86 -17.27
N SER A 52 -6.91 -13.56 -16.97
CA SER A 52 -7.56 -12.53 -17.77
C SER A 52 -6.82 -11.20 -17.72
N VAL A 53 -6.84 -10.49 -18.84
CA VAL A 53 -6.36 -9.10 -18.98
C VAL A 53 -7.43 -8.35 -19.75
N ASN A 54 -8.00 -7.31 -19.13
CA ASN A 54 -9.03 -6.48 -19.73
C ASN A 54 -8.84 -5.02 -19.34
N GLY A 55 -9.13 -4.14 -20.27
CA GLY A 55 -9.15 -2.70 -19.98
C GLY A 55 -8.45 -1.86 -21.03
N SER A 56 -8.77 -0.58 -21.01
CA SER A 56 -8.24 0.39 -21.95
C SER A 56 -6.77 0.79 -21.69
N GLY A 57 -6.23 0.43 -20.53
CA GLY A 57 -4.82 0.64 -20.17
C GLY A 57 -3.94 -0.58 -20.34
N CYS A 58 -4.55 -1.76 -20.55
CA CYS A 58 -3.82 -3.00 -20.80
C CYS A 58 -4.58 -3.89 -21.79
N PRO A 59 -4.65 -3.52 -23.06
CA PRO A 59 -5.15 -4.41 -24.10
C PRO A 59 -4.48 -5.80 -24.02
N ALA A 60 -5.15 -6.83 -24.51
CA ALA A 60 -4.63 -8.19 -24.47
C ALA A 60 -3.18 -8.27 -24.99
N GLY A 61 -2.29 -8.90 -24.25
CA GLY A 61 -0.87 -9.04 -24.57
C GLY A 61 0.01 -7.83 -24.19
N THR A 62 -0.54 -6.77 -23.57
CA THR A 62 0.22 -5.59 -23.15
C THR A 62 0.50 -5.52 -21.64
N ALA A 63 0.25 -6.59 -20.91
CA ALA A 63 0.66 -6.75 -19.52
C ALA A 63 1.36 -8.09 -19.32
N THR A 64 2.45 -8.09 -18.54
CA THR A 64 3.18 -9.30 -18.15
C THR A 64 3.28 -9.39 -16.65
N VAL A 65 3.26 -10.62 -16.12
CA VAL A 65 3.38 -10.91 -14.69
C VAL A 65 4.53 -11.89 -14.48
N THR A 66 5.40 -11.58 -13.52
CA THR A 66 6.56 -12.41 -13.17
C THR A 66 6.70 -12.50 -11.66
N VAL A 67 6.76 -13.71 -11.10
CA VAL A 67 7.10 -13.93 -9.69
C VAL A 67 8.60 -13.70 -9.50
N LEU A 68 9.00 -13.03 -8.43
CA LEU A 68 10.40 -12.80 -8.10
C LEU A 68 11.04 -14.12 -7.64
N GLU A 69 12.34 -14.28 -7.90
CA GLU A 69 13.09 -15.51 -7.60
C GLU A 69 13.12 -15.88 -6.11
N ASP A 70 13.02 -14.87 -5.23
CA ASP A 70 12.98 -15.04 -3.78
C ASP A 70 11.57 -15.32 -3.23
N HIS A 71 10.58 -15.42 -4.10
CA HIS A 71 9.17 -15.67 -3.78
C HIS A 71 8.55 -14.66 -2.80
N THR A 72 9.14 -13.47 -2.65
CA THR A 72 8.62 -12.43 -1.77
C THR A 72 7.56 -11.56 -2.43
N ALA A 73 7.52 -11.54 -3.77
CA ALA A 73 6.63 -10.66 -4.53
C ALA A 73 6.41 -11.18 -5.97
N PHE A 74 5.45 -10.57 -6.66
CA PHE A 74 5.37 -10.64 -8.11
C PHE A 74 5.35 -9.23 -8.71
N ARG A 75 5.85 -9.14 -9.93
CA ARG A 75 5.93 -7.91 -10.73
C ARG A 75 4.89 -7.92 -11.81
N VAL A 76 4.22 -6.79 -12.01
CA VAL A 76 3.36 -6.52 -13.17
C VAL A 76 4.01 -5.41 -13.99
N THR A 77 4.24 -5.69 -15.27
CA THR A 77 4.79 -4.72 -16.23
C THR A 77 3.74 -4.41 -17.29
N TYR A 78 3.43 -3.15 -17.50
CA TYR A 78 2.50 -2.68 -18.52
C TYR A 78 3.26 -2.11 -19.71
N HIS A 79 2.82 -2.43 -20.93
CA HIS A 79 3.43 -1.95 -22.17
C HIS A 79 2.61 -0.85 -22.86
N ASP A 80 1.36 -0.61 -22.43
CA ASP A 80 0.47 0.40 -23.03
C ASP A 80 -0.50 1.02 -22.02
N PHE A 81 0.03 1.60 -20.92
CA PHE A 81 -0.81 2.17 -19.88
C PHE A 81 -0.55 3.68 -19.71
N ILE A 82 -1.26 4.49 -20.49
CA ILE A 82 -1.11 5.95 -20.52
C ILE A 82 -2.48 6.61 -20.54
N ALA A 83 -2.73 7.54 -19.59
CA ALA A 83 -3.85 8.47 -19.60
C ALA A 83 -3.37 9.87 -20.01
N VAL A 84 -4.17 10.57 -20.81
CA VAL A 84 -3.81 11.87 -21.41
C VAL A 84 -5.00 12.83 -21.35
N ALA A 85 -4.75 14.10 -21.02
CA ALA A 85 -5.72 15.18 -21.05
C ALA A 85 -5.16 16.39 -21.79
N GLY A 86 -6.01 17.08 -22.57
CA GLY A 86 -5.64 18.25 -23.36
C GLY A 86 -5.04 17.93 -24.73
N GLY A 87 -4.69 18.96 -25.51
CA GLY A 87 -4.05 18.79 -26.81
C GLY A 87 -4.87 18.05 -27.85
N GLY A 88 -6.20 18.02 -27.73
CA GLY A 88 -7.08 17.27 -28.65
C GLY A 88 -7.24 15.78 -28.30
N SER A 89 -6.82 15.36 -27.09
CA SER A 89 -7.10 14.01 -26.59
C SER A 89 -8.61 13.72 -26.54
N GLN A 90 -8.96 12.45 -26.78
CA GLN A 90 -10.35 12.01 -26.71
C GLN A 90 -10.82 11.89 -25.24
N PRO A 91 -12.11 11.99 -24.92
CA PRO A 91 -12.64 11.76 -23.57
C PRO A 91 -12.25 10.40 -22.99
N THR A 92 -12.07 9.38 -23.82
CA THR A 92 -11.64 8.03 -23.44
C THR A 92 -10.15 7.95 -23.07
N ASP A 93 -9.35 8.98 -23.38
CA ASP A 93 -7.93 9.05 -23.04
C ASP A 93 -7.69 9.60 -21.62
N LEU A 94 -8.68 10.32 -21.09
CA LEU A 94 -8.62 10.90 -19.75
C LEU A 94 -8.56 9.85 -18.64
N ARG A 95 -9.09 8.67 -18.92
CA ARG A 95 -9.18 7.56 -17.99
C ARG A 95 -8.79 6.26 -18.69
N LYS A 96 -7.83 5.57 -18.13
CA LYS A 96 -7.41 4.24 -18.56
C LYS A 96 -7.48 3.30 -17.35
N ASN A 97 -7.95 2.09 -17.58
CA ASN A 97 -8.04 1.06 -16.55
C ASN A 97 -7.47 -0.27 -17.03
N CYS A 98 -6.97 -1.05 -16.10
CA CYS A 98 -6.50 -2.42 -16.32
C CYS A 98 -7.10 -3.32 -15.25
N GLN A 99 -7.69 -4.42 -15.66
CA GLN A 99 -8.18 -5.49 -14.81
C GLN A 99 -7.40 -6.76 -15.11
N LEU A 100 -6.68 -7.25 -14.12
CA LEU A 100 -5.94 -8.51 -14.17
C LEU A 100 -6.63 -9.53 -13.27
N GLY A 101 -6.89 -10.72 -13.80
CA GLY A 101 -7.23 -11.90 -13.04
C GLY A 101 -6.03 -12.84 -13.02
N LEU A 102 -5.47 -13.09 -11.85
CA LEU A 102 -4.29 -13.92 -11.66
C LEU A 102 -4.62 -15.17 -10.86
N LEU A 103 -4.11 -16.32 -11.26
CA LEU A 103 -4.10 -17.52 -10.45
C LEU A 103 -2.68 -17.75 -9.95
N ILE A 104 -2.49 -17.61 -8.64
CA ILE A 104 -1.20 -17.84 -8.00
C ILE A 104 -1.17 -19.27 -7.49
N HIS A 105 -0.30 -20.08 -8.09
CA HIS A 105 -0.05 -21.47 -7.66
C HIS A 105 0.98 -21.45 -6.55
N VAL A 106 0.56 -21.80 -5.36
CA VAL A 106 1.43 -21.92 -4.17
C VAL A 106 1.59 -23.38 -3.78
N PRO A 107 2.72 -23.76 -3.16
CA PRO A 107 2.92 -25.12 -2.66
C PRO A 107 1.87 -25.52 -1.62
N GLN A 108 1.60 -26.83 -1.53
CA GLN A 108 0.69 -27.36 -0.51
C GLN A 108 1.16 -27.00 0.89
N GLY A 109 0.24 -26.64 1.76
CA GLY A 109 0.53 -26.21 3.13
C GLY A 109 0.83 -24.71 3.28
N PHE A 110 0.77 -23.94 2.20
CA PHE A 110 0.94 -22.50 2.24
C PHE A 110 -0.28 -21.75 1.71
N THR A 111 -0.44 -20.52 2.20
CA THR A 111 -1.34 -19.52 1.66
C THR A 111 -0.67 -18.14 1.67
N PHE A 112 -1.25 -17.17 0.98
CA PHE A 112 -0.70 -15.83 0.87
C PHE A 112 -1.79 -14.74 0.95
N ALA A 113 -1.35 -13.56 1.34
CA ALA A 113 -2.07 -12.29 1.19
C ALA A 113 -1.15 -11.28 0.48
N ILE A 114 -1.71 -10.18 0.01
CA ILE A 114 -0.93 -9.02 -0.46
C ILE A 114 -0.70 -8.08 0.71
N ALA A 115 0.55 -7.97 1.14
CA ALA A 115 0.96 -7.13 2.26
C ALA A 115 1.17 -5.67 1.86
N SER A 116 1.71 -5.45 0.67
CA SER A 116 1.93 -4.12 0.11
C SER A 116 1.99 -4.17 -1.41
N ALA A 117 1.82 -3.00 -2.03
CA ALA A 117 2.02 -2.84 -3.46
C ALA A 117 2.76 -1.53 -3.73
N ASP A 118 3.84 -1.62 -4.51
CA ASP A 118 4.63 -0.49 -4.96
C ASP A 118 4.32 -0.18 -6.41
N TYR A 119 3.92 1.05 -6.68
CA TYR A 119 3.58 1.53 -8.01
C TYR A 119 4.59 2.55 -8.48
N ARG A 120 5.03 2.42 -9.72
CA ARG A 120 5.88 3.39 -10.39
C ARG A 120 5.27 3.86 -11.69
N GLY A 121 5.50 5.13 -12.01
CA GLY A 121 5.02 5.70 -13.26
C GLY A 121 5.69 7.02 -13.58
N ARG A 122 5.31 7.59 -14.73
CA ARG A 122 5.73 8.93 -15.15
C ARG A 122 4.53 9.85 -15.18
N ALA A 123 4.71 11.08 -14.73
CA ALA A 123 3.71 12.14 -14.82
C ALA A 123 4.29 13.38 -15.50
N ARG A 124 3.46 13.99 -16.34
CA ARG A 124 3.65 15.31 -16.92
C ARG A 124 2.33 16.05 -16.77
N LEU A 125 2.17 16.74 -15.65
CA LEU A 125 0.97 17.49 -15.33
C LEU A 125 1.29 18.99 -15.40
N ALA A 126 0.56 19.74 -16.21
CA ALA A 126 0.67 21.19 -16.26
C ALA A 126 0.13 21.82 -14.97
N ALA A 127 0.47 23.09 -14.71
CA ALA A 127 -0.09 23.84 -13.58
C ALA A 127 -1.62 23.90 -13.69
N GLY A 128 -2.32 23.47 -12.64
CA GLY A 128 -3.79 23.37 -12.62
C GLY A 128 -4.36 22.04 -13.13
N ALA A 129 -3.54 21.15 -13.70
CA ALA A 129 -3.93 19.79 -14.00
C ALA A 129 -3.79 18.88 -12.77
N THR A 130 -4.55 17.80 -12.74
CA THR A 130 -4.45 16.76 -11.70
C THR A 130 -4.35 15.38 -12.32
N GLY A 131 -3.76 14.47 -11.58
CA GLY A 131 -3.68 13.06 -11.90
C GLY A 131 -4.15 12.21 -10.74
N LEU A 132 -4.56 10.99 -11.01
CA LEU A 132 -4.93 10.00 -10.02
C LEU A 132 -4.44 8.63 -10.49
N GLN A 133 -3.70 7.95 -9.63
CA GLN A 133 -3.52 6.52 -9.69
C GLN A 133 -4.43 5.90 -8.62
N ARG A 134 -5.18 4.87 -8.99
CA ARG A 134 -6.12 4.17 -8.11
C ARG A 134 -5.96 2.68 -8.32
N THR A 135 -5.96 1.92 -7.24
CA THR A 135 -5.91 0.45 -7.32
C THR A 135 -6.80 -0.17 -6.25
N ASN A 136 -7.38 -1.32 -6.57
CA ASN A 136 -7.83 -2.28 -5.59
C ASN A 136 -7.43 -3.69 -6.02
N TYR A 137 -7.29 -4.58 -5.04
CA TYR A 137 -7.00 -5.99 -5.26
C TYR A 137 -7.74 -6.85 -4.23
N TYR A 138 -8.32 -7.96 -4.69
CA TYR A 138 -9.15 -8.83 -3.86
C TYR A 138 -9.17 -10.25 -4.43
N PHE A 139 -9.41 -11.24 -3.57
CA PHE A 139 -9.66 -12.61 -4.03
C PHE A 139 -11.10 -12.76 -4.52
N GLN A 140 -11.27 -13.54 -5.57
CA GLN A 140 -12.59 -13.87 -6.10
C GLN A 140 -13.50 -14.43 -4.99
N GLY A 141 -14.68 -13.83 -4.82
CA GLY A 141 -15.65 -14.17 -3.77
C GLY A 141 -15.40 -13.47 -2.43
N SER A 142 -14.40 -12.60 -2.33
CA SER A 142 -14.25 -11.67 -1.20
C SER A 142 -15.17 -10.46 -1.38
N PRO A 143 -15.83 -9.97 -0.31
CA PRO A 143 -16.68 -8.78 -0.37
C PRO A 143 -15.90 -7.46 -0.38
N ASP A 144 -14.60 -7.48 -0.08
CA ASP A 144 -13.83 -6.25 0.10
C ASP A 144 -13.36 -5.69 -1.23
N ASP A 145 -13.89 -4.52 -1.55
CA ASP A 145 -13.65 -3.76 -2.78
C ASP A 145 -13.19 -2.33 -2.44
N THR A 146 -12.21 -2.20 -1.55
CA THR A 146 -11.69 -0.91 -1.13
C THR A 146 -10.62 -0.43 -2.10
N PHE A 147 -10.89 0.71 -2.75
CA PHE A 147 -9.90 1.39 -3.58
C PHE A 147 -8.93 2.22 -2.74
N VAL A 148 -7.66 2.20 -3.13
CA VAL A 148 -6.64 3.12 -2.62
C VAL A 148 -6.33 4.15 -3.70
N ASP A 149 -6.39 5.43 -3.33
CA ASP A 149 -6.24 6.58 -4.21
C ASP A 149 -4.91 7.30 -3.94
N HIS A 150 -4.15 7.54 -5.00
CA HIS A 150 -2.93 8.34 -4.99
C HIS A 150 -3.08 9.55 -5.91
N PRO A 151 -3.59 10.69 -5.40
CA PRO A 151 -3.74 11.91 -6.18
C PRO A 151 -2.39 12.59 -6.41
N LEU A 152 -2.23 13.16 -7.61
CA LEU A 152 -1.08 13.94 -8.03
C LEU A 152 -1.56 15.31 -8.53
N ALA A 153 -0.82 16.36 -8.22
CA ALA A 153 -1.15 17.71 -8.66
C ALA A 153 -0.02 18.30 -9.54
N GLY A 154 -0.41 19.03 -10.58
CA GLY A 154 0.52 19.83 -11.39
C GLY A 154 0.84 21.18 -10.73
N PRO A 155 1.99 21.80 -11.09
CA PRO A 155 2.92 21.35 -12.12
C PRO A 155 3.80 20.20 -11.64
N LEU A 156 3.88 19.14 -12.43
CA LEU A 156 4.69 17.96 -12.12
C LEU A 156 5.30 17.38 -13.41
N ARG A 157 6.60 17.15 -13.40
CA ARG A 157 7.30 16.40 -14.46
C ARG A 157 8.32 15.48 -13.80
N ALA A 158 7.90 14.27 -13.45
CA ALA A 158 8.71 13.34 -12.68
C ALA A 158 8.32 11.88 -12.93
N VAL A 159 9.21 10.98 -12.53
CA VAL A 159 8.84 9.62 -12.14
C VAL A 159 8.16 9.74 -10.77
N TRP A 160 6.96 9.20 -10.63
CA TRP A 160 6.27 9.11 -9.36
C TRP A 160 6.36 7.68 -8.82
N HIS A 161 6.30 7.59 -7.51
CA HIS A 161 6.26 6.34 -6.77
C HIS A 161 5.25 6.46 -5.64
N THR A 162 4.39 5.45 -5.50
CA THR A 162 3.41 5.35 -4.43
C THR A 162 3.37 3.92 -3.89
N THR A 163 3.05 3.77 -2.61
CA THR A 163 3.01 2.46 -1.95
C THR A 163 1.70 2.32 -1.19
N ASP A 164 1.03 1.18 -1.37
CA ASP A 164 -0.05 0.71 -0.51
C ASP A 164 0.52 -0.24 0.52
N VAL A 165 0.11 -0.09 1.78
CA VAL A 165 0.48 -1.02 2.85
C VAL A 165 -0.80 -1.50 3.52
N THR A 166 -1.00 -2.82 3.54
CA THR A 166 -2.11 -3.45 4.25
C THR A 166 -1.67 -3.75 5.68
N PRO A 167 -2.31 -3.15 6.70
CA PRO A 167 -2.01 -3.49 8.09
C PRO A 167 -2.18 -4.99 8.35
N VAL A 168 -1.30 -5.59 9.14
CA VAL A 168 -1.29 -7.05 9.40
C VAL A 168 -2.65 -7.57 9.87
N ALA A 169 -3.38 -6.78 10.66
CA ALA A 169 -4.72 -7.12 11.13
C ALA A 169 -5.81 -7.11 10.04
N GLN A 170 -5.51 -6.55 8.87
CA GLN A 170 -6.43 -6.42 7.72
C GLN A 170 -6.02 -7.31 6.53
N LEU A 171 -4.97 -8.12 6.69
CA LEU A 171 -4.54 -9.03 5.63
C LEU A 171 -5.62 -10.08 5.35
N VAL A 172 -6.07 -10.13 4.10
CA VAL A 172 -6.98 -11.14 3.59
C VAL A 172 -6.14 -12.22 2.92
N PHE A 173 -6.11 -13.42 3.51
CA PHE A 173 -5.39 -14.56 2.96
C PHE A 173 -6.26 -15.35 2.00
N ALA A 174 -5.66 -15.89 0.94
CA ALA A 174 -6.32 -16.86 0.08
C ALA A 174 -6.77 -18.07 0.93
N PRO A 175 -7.94 -18.71 0.63
CA PRO A 175 -8.36 -19.90 1.35
C PRO A 175 -7.37 -21.05 1.14
N CYS A 176 -7.00 -21.75 2.23
CA CYS A 176 -6.11 -22.90 2.16
C CYS A 176 -6.70 -24.03 1.29
N GLY A 177 -5.89 -24.59 0.41
CA GLY A 177 -6.27 -25.73 -0.43
C GLY A 177 -7.31 -25.43 -1.53
N VAL A 178 -7.64 -24.15 -1.74
CA VAL A 178 -8.61 -23.73 -2.76
C VAL A 178 -7.99 -22.70 -3.68
N PHE A 179 -8.06 -22.95 -4.99
CA PHE A 179 -7.65 -21.97 -5.97
C PHE A 179 -8.65 -20.81 -6.05
N ARG A 180 -8.17 -19.60 -5.92
CA ARG A 180 -8.94 -18.36 -6.08
C ARG A 180 -8.16 -17.38 -6.94
N ASN A 181 -8.85 -16.76 -7.87
CA ASN A 181 -8.24 -15.68 -8.64
C ASN A 181 -7.99 -14.48 -7.73
N LEU A 182 -6.80 -13.92 -7.82
CA LEU A 182 -6.48 -12.58 -7.34
C LEU A 182 -6.85 -11.60 -8.44
N ASN A 183 -7.82 -10.74 -8.19
CA ASN A 183 -8.21 -9.68 -9.09
C ASN A 183 -7.48 -8.40 -8.71
N ILE A 184 -6.91 -7.73 -9.69
CA ILE A 184 -6.23 -6.44 -9.54
C ILE A 184 -6.85 -5.47 -10.53
N ASN A 185 -7.40 -4.37 -10.02
CA ASN A 185 -7.94 -3.29 -10.83
C ASN A 185 -7.07 -2.06 -10.64
N THR A 186 -6.43 -1.60 -11.68
CA THR A 186 -5.61 -0.38 -11.67
C THR A 186 -6.20 0.65 -12.63
N GLU A 187 -6.20 1.90 -12.21
CA GLU A 187 -6.74 3.00 -13.00
C GLU A 187 -5.79 4.20 -12.96
N LEU A 188 -5.62 4.85 -14.11
CA LEU A 188 -5.03 6.16 -14.25
C LEU A 188 -6.07 7.15 -14.73
N ARG A 189 -6.15 8.33 -14.10
CA ARG A 189 -6.93 9.49 -14.57
C ARG A 189 -6.08 10.72 -14.68
N VAL A 190 -6.34 11.51 -15.70
CA VAL A 190 -5.77 12.84 -15.84
C VAL A 190 -6.90 13.84 -16.11
N ASN A 191 -6.91 14.93 -15.37
CA ASN A 191 -7.83 16.03 -15.56
C ASN A 191 -7.05 17.28 -15.93
N ALA A 192 -7.40 17.89 -17.03
CA ALA A 192 -6.76 19.15 -17.46
C ALA A 192 -7.05 20.31 -16.50
N GLY A 193 -8.17 20.27 -15.75
CA GLY A 193 -8.53 21.33 -14.82
C GLY A 193 -8.63 22.71 -15.48
N THR A 194 -7.86 23.67 -14.98
CA THR A 194 -7.83 25.06 -15.48
C THR A 194 -6.73 25.33 -16.53
N VAL A 195 -6.12 24.26 -17.05
CA VAL A 195 -5.04 24.35 -18.04
C VAL A 195 -5.56 24.94 -19.36
N ALA A 196 -4.78 25.82 -19.99
CA ALA A 196 -5.13 26.40 -21.28
C ALA A 196 -5.37 25.34 -22.37
N PRO A 197 -6.32 25.53 -23.28
CA PRO A 197 -6.54 24.64 -24.41
C PRO A 197 -5.24 24.37 -25.19
N GLY A 198 -5.01 23.12 -25.57
CA GLY A 198 -3.83 22.73 -26.34
C GLY A 198 -2.65 22.24 -25.49
N VAL A 199 -2.62 22.53 -24.19
CA VAL A 199 -1.58 22.01 -23.29
C VAL A 199 -1.91 20.57 -22.90
N VAL A 200 -0.93 19.67 -23.06
CA VAL A 200 -1.07 18.23 -22.78
C VAL A 200 -0.57 17.91 -21.38
N SER A 201 -1.39 17.18 -20.63
CA SER A 201 -1.03 16.53 -19.37
C SER A 201 -1.18 15.00 -19.49
N SER A 202 -0.30 14.25 -18.87
CA SER A 202 -0.34 12.78 -18.94
C SER A 202 0.16 12.10 -17.68
N MET A 203 -0.36 10.90 -17.44
CA MET A 203 0.18 9.90 -16.50
C MET A 203 0.38 8.58 -17.20
N SER A 204 1.45 7.87 -16.86
CA SER A 204 1.80 6.60 -17.47
C SER A 204 2.37 5.63 -16.44
N MET A 205 1.99 4.36 -16.54
CA MET A 205 2.64 3.21 -15.92
C MET A 205 3.30 2.30 -16.98
N ARG A 206 3.43 2.79 -18.22
CA ARG A 206 4.07 2.06 -19.30
C ARG A 206 5.57 1.95 -19.07
N SER A 207 6.08 0.73 -19.06
CA SER A 207 7.51 0.43 -19.09
C SER A 207 8.00 0.35 -20.53
N THR A 208 9.10 1.03 -20.83
CA THR A 208 9.79 0.94 -22.12
C THR A 208 11.12 0.20 -21.98
N ASP A 209 11.78 0.33 -20.84
CA ASP A 209 13.13 -0.15 -20.59
C ASP A 209 13.21 -1.01 -19.29
N GLY A 210 12.07 -1.48 -18.80
CA GLY A 210 12.01 -2.28 -17.57
C GLY A 210 12.12 -1.47 -16.26
N ASP A 211 12.08 -0.14 -16.34
CA ASP A 211 12.27 0.79 -15.23
C ASP A 211 10.96 1.18 -14.52
N ILE A 212 9.82 0.85 -15.11
CA ILE A 212 8.49 1.11 -14.57
C ILE A 212 7.74 -0.21 -14.43
N ASP A 213 7.39 -0.53 -13.21
CA ASP A 213 6.68 -1.75 -12.83
C ASP A 213 5.78 -1.49 -11.61
N THR A 214 4.93 -2.45 -11.34
CA THR A 214 4.19 -2.54 -10.09
C THR A 214 4.60 -3.83 -9.40
N ILE A 215 4.99 -3.74 -8.13
CA ILE A 215 5.42 -4.90 -7.35
C ILE A 215 4.40 -5.14 -6.24
N PHE A 216 3.81 -6.33 -6.22
CA PHE A 216 2.89 -6.78 -5.17
C PHE A 216 3.64 -7.74 -4.25
N HIS A 217 3.79 -7.37 -2.98
CA HIS A 217 4.52 -8.13 -1.98
C HIS A 217 3.59 -9.10 -1.26
N PHE A 218 4.04 -10.34 -1.16
CA PHE A 218 3.33 -11.38 -0.44
C PHE A 218 3.54 -11.27 1.07
N SER A 219 2.50 -11.62 1.82
CA SER A 219 2.61 -12.10 3.20
C SER A 219 2.27 -13.58 3.19
N TRP A 220 3.18 -14.40 3.65
CA TRP A 220 3.02 -15.86 3.67
C TRP A 220 2.46 -16.35 5.00
N LYS A 221 1.70 -17.45 4.94
CA LYS A 221 1.21 -18.15 6.10
C LYS A 221 1.14 -19.65 5.80
N THR A 222 1.50 -20.47 6.79
CA THR A 222 1.28 -21.91 6.73
C THR A 222 -0.20 -22.24 6.98
N CYS A 223 -0.71 -23.19 6.21
CA CYS A 223 -2.06 -23.71 6.41
C CYS A 223 -2.08 -24.70 7.59
N PRO A 224 -3.15 -24.74 8.39
CA PRO A 224 -3.29 -25.69 9.49
C PRO A 224 -3.40 -27.14 9.02
#